data_f82f61b916ab3923a9ae8955973401a2
#
_entry.id   f82f61b916ab3923a9ae8955973401a2
#
_cell.length_a   1.000
_cell.length_b   1.000
_cell.length_c   1.000
_cell.angle_alpha   90.00
_cell.angle_beta   90.00
_cell.angle_gamma   90.00
#
_symmetry.space_group_name_H-M   'P 1'
#
loop_
_entity.id
_entity.type
_entity.pdbx_description
1 polymer ?
#
loop_
_entity_poly.entity_id
_entity_poly.type
_entity_poly.pdbx_seq_one_letter_code
_entity_poly.pdbx_strand_id
1 'polypeptide(L)'
;MKNILLIGLGRFGKHIAIQSSQLGHEIMAVDLDEERVNDALPYVTNAQIGDSTNEEFLKSLGIANYDICFVTIGGNFQNSLETTCLLKELGGKMVISRAERDVQEKFLLRNGADKVVYPEKMVAKWATIRYTCLLYTSPSPRDRQK
;
A
#
# COMPACT_ATOMS: atom_id res chain seq x y z
N MET A 1 10.94 10.38 10.12
CA MET A 1 10.84 8.91 10.07
C MET A 1 9.48 8.45 10.56
N LYS A 2 8.88 7.53 9.86
CA LYS A 2 7.57 6.98 10.21
C LYS A 2 7.69 5.49 10.51
N ASN A 3 6.75 4.98 11.31
CA ASN A 3 6.60 3.55 11.54
C ASN A 3 5.46 3.05 10.65
N ILE A 4 5.76 2.14 9.76
CA ILE A 4 4.82 1.66 8.75
C ILE A 4 4.53 0.18 8.95
N LEU A 5 3.26 -0.18 8.97
CA LEU A 5 2.83 -1.57 8.89
C LEU A 5 2.40 -1.84 7.46
N LEU A 6 2.99 -2.85 6.84
CA LEU A 6 2.71 -3.18 5.44
C LEU A 6 2.18 -4.59 5.38
N ILE A 7 0.94 -4.75 4.96
CA ILE A 7 0.28 -6.04 4.88
C ILE A 7 0.07 -6.40 3.42
N GLY A 8 0.74 -7.45 2.98
CA GLY A 8 0.72 -7.89 1.59
C GLY A 8 2.01 -7.52 0.88
N LEU A 9 2.78 -8.55 0.50
CA LEU A 9 4.11 -8.38 -0.11
C LEU A 9 4.14 -8.88 -1.55
N GLY A 10 3.04 -8.68 -2.28
CA GLY A 10 3.04 -8.86 -3.72
C GLY A 10 3.87 -7.76 -4.38
N ARG A 11 3.76 -7.62 -5.70
CA ARG A 11 4.59 -6.64 -6.42
C ARG A 11 4.44 -5.23 -5.87
N PHE A 12 3.21 -4.78 -5.68
CA PHE A 12 2.98 -3.41 -5.21
C PHE A 12 3.50 -3.21 -3.79
N GLY A 13 3.19 -4.16 -2.89
CA GLY A 13 3.66 -4.09 -1.52
C GLY A 13 5.17 -4.09 -1.42
N LYS A 14 5.84 -4.90 -2.23
CA LYS A 14 7.29 -4.93 -2.27
C LYS A 14 7.86 -3.57 -2.69
N HIS A 15 7.25 -2.93 -3.68
CA HIS A 15 7.69 -1.59 -4.10
C HIS A 15 7.48 -0.56 -3.00
N ILE A 16 6.37 -0.65 -2.27
CA ILE A 16 6.14 0.23 -1.10
C ILE A 16 7.26 0.04 -0.07
N ALA A 17 7.64 -1.22 0.20
CA ALA A 17 8.70 -1.52 1.15
C ALA A 17 10.03 -0.91 0.70
N ILE A 18 10.38 -1.10 -0.56
CA ILE A 18 11.64 -0.57 -1.11
C ILE A 18 11.68 0.96 -1.02
N GLN A 19 10.62 1.61 -1.48
CA GLN A 19 10.57 3.07 -1.47
C GLN A 19 10.57 3.64 -0.05
N SER A 20 9.83 3.02 0.85
CA SER A 20 9.78 3.46 2.24
C SER A 20 11.14 3.30 2.92
N SER A 21 11.83 2.22 2.63
CA SER A 21 13.17 1.97 3.14
C SER A 21 14.15 3.04 2.65
N GLN A 22 14.08 3.39 1.37
CA GLN A 22 14.95 4.41 0.80
C GLN A 22 14.72 5.79 1.42
N LEU A 23 13.48 6.04 1.87
CA LEU A 23 13.14 7.30 2.54
C LEU A 23 13.46 7.27 4.04
N GLY A 24 13.99 6.16 4.55
CA GLY A 24 14.44 6.06 5.93
C GLY A 24 13.35 5.69 6.94
N HIS A 25 12.22 5.16 6.48
CA HIS A 25 11.14 4.74 7.38
C HIS A 25 11.38 3.32 7.91
N GLU A 26 10.76 3.02 9.05
CA GLU A 26 10.78 1.68 9.62
C GLU A 26 9.52 0.94 9.18
N ILE A 27 9.71 -0.32 8.79
CA ILE A 27 8.63 -1.11 8.19
C ILE A 27 8.52 -2.46 8.88
N MET A 28 7.32 -2.78 9.35
CA MET A 28 6.92 -4.14 9.73
C MET A 28 6.11 -4.70 8.59
N ALA A 29 6.58 -5.76 7.96
CA ALA A 29 5.90 -6.38 6.83
C ALA A 29 5.24 -7.69 7.24
N VAL A 30 4.08 -7.97 6.68
CA VAL A 30 3.30 -9.18 6.98
C VAL A 30 2.80 -9.77 5.67
N ASP A 31 2.94 -11.09 5.53
CA ASP A 31 2.35 -11.83 4.42
C ASP A 31 2.09 -13.25 4.87
N LEU A 32 1.15 -13.93 4.24
CA LEU A 32 0.89 -15.36 4.47
C LEU A 32 2.00 -16.22 3.89
N ASP A 33 2.67 -15.76 2.85
CA ASP A 33 3.64 -16.52 2.08
C ASP A 33 5.04 -16.32 2.63
N GLU A 34 5.64 -17.39 3.13
CA GLU A 34 6.98 -17.37 3.70
C GLU A 34 8.02 -16.87 2.69
N GLU A 35 7.88 -17.25 1.44
CA GLU A 35 8.82 -16.84 0.40
C GLU A 35 8.80 -15.33 0.21
N ARG A 36 7.61 -14.74 0.19
CA ARG A 36 7.49 -13.29 0.06
C ARG A 36 8.06 -12.56 1.26
N VAL A 37 7.85 -13.10 2.45
CA VAL A 37 8.42 -12.53 3.67
C VAL A 37 9.93 -12.55 3.59
N ASN A 38 10.51 -13.68 3.19
CA ASN A 38 11.97 -13.80 3.08
C ASN A 38 12.53 -12.85 2.03
N ASP A 39 11.86 -12.68 0.90
CA ASP A 39 12.30 -11.78 -0.16
C ASP A 39 12.29 -10.32 0.29
N ALA A 40 11.42 -9.96 1.23
CA ALA A 40 11.30 -8.60 1.71
C ALA A 40 12.30 -8.24 2.81
N LEU A 41 12.92 -9.23 3.46
CA LEU A 41 13.80 -8.98 4.60
C LEU A 41 14.88 -7.92 4.36
N PRO A 42 15.52 -7.82 3.19
CA PRO A 42 16.53 -6.78 2.96
C PRO A 42 15.97 -5.36 3.00
N TYR A 43 14.66 -5.18 2.86
CA TYR A 43 14.05 -3.86 2.71
C TYR A 43 13.20 -3.44 3.91
N VAL A 44 13.07 -4.29 4.91
CA VAL A 44 12.17 -4.01 6.03
C VAL A 44 12.91 -4.13 7.35
N THR A 45 12.39 -3.50 8.38
CA THR A 45 12.96 -3.58 9.73
C THR A 45 12.63 -4.91 10.36
N ASN A 46 11.39 -5.36 10.18
CA ASN A 46 10.90 -6.63 10.69
C ASN A 46 9.89 -7.20 9.73
N ALA A 47 9.74 -8.53 9.74
CA ALA A 47 8.74 -9.19 8.91
C ALA A 47 8.18 -10.40 9.66
N GLN A 48 6.90 -10.68 9.46
CA GLN A 48 6.23 -11.83 10.07
C GLN A 48 5.35 -12.54 9.05
N ILE A 49 5.30 -13.86 9.16
CA ILE A 49 4.35 -14.68 8.43
C ILE A 49 3.08 -14.71 9.28
N GLY A 50 1.95 -14.35 8.71
CA GLY A 50 0.71 -14.39 9.46
C GLY A 50 -0.50 -14.04 8.61
N ASP A 51 -1.67 -14.35 9.17
CA ASP A 51 -2.96 -14.10 8.54
C ASP A 51 -3.55 -12.80 9.07
N SER A 52 -3.61 -11.78 8.23
CA SER A 52 -4.10 -10.47 8.62
C SER A 52 -5.62 -10.41 8.79
N THR A 53 -6.34 -11.49 8.46
CA THR A 53 -7.76 -11.58 8.77
C THR A 53 -8.03 -12.15 10.15
N ASN A 54 -6.97 -12.53 10.86
CA ASN A 54 -7.06 -13.04 12.22
C ASN A 54 -6.86 -11.87 13.19
N GLU A 55 -7.91 -11.56 13.93
CA GLU A 55 -7.90 -10.40 14.84
C GLU A 55 -6.83 -10.52 15.92
N GLU A 56 -6.66 -11.72 16.50
CA GLU A 56 -5.66 -11.94 17.55
C GLU A 56 -4.25 -11.71 17.04
N PHE A 57 -3.98 -12.13 15.80
CA PHE A 57 -2.68 -11.88 15.20
C PHE A 57 -2.42 -10.38 15.05
N LEU A 58 -3.42 -9.64 14.53
CA LEU A 58 -3.27 -8.19 14.37
C LEU A 58 -3.09 -7.49 15.72
N LYS A 59 -3.82 -7.92 16.74
CA LYS A 59 -3.65 -7.36 18.09
C LYS A 59 -2.22 -7.50 18.57
N SER A 60 -1.58 -8.62 18.26
CA SER A 60 -0.22 -8.89 18.71
C SER A 60 0.80 -7.94 18.09
N LEU A 61 0.45 -7.27 17.00
CA LEU A 61 1.34 -6.35 16.31
C LEU A 61 1.33 -4.94 16.89
N GLY A 62 0.33 -4.60 17.71
CA GLY A 62 0.23 -3.26 18.28
C GLY A 62 -0.15 -2.22 17.25
N ILE A 63 -1.31 -2.38 16.62
CA ILE A 63 -1.72 -1.59 15.45
C ILE A 63 -1.65 -0.08 15.70
N ALA A 64 -2.05 0.38 16.90
CA ALA A 64 -2.08 1.80 17.20
C ALA A 64 -0.69 2.45 17.27
N ASN A 65 0.37 1.67 17.28
CA ASN A 65 1.73 2.17 17.34
C ASN A 65 2.30 2.56 15.97
N TYR A 66 1.62 2.21 14.89
CA TYR A 66 2.09 2.53 13.54
C TYR A 66 1.47 3.83 13.05
N ASP A 67 2.29 4.63 12.38
CA ASP A 67 1.81 5.90 11.80
C ASP A 67 0.93 5.64 10.58
N ILE A 68 1.29 4.63 9.78
CA ILE A 68 0.57 4.28 8.56
C ILE A 68 0.46 2.77 8.47
N CYS A 69 -0.72 2.29 8.09
CA CYS A 69 -0.95 0.89 7.78
C CYS A 69 -1.34 0.78 6.31
N PHE A 70 -0.49 0.12 5.52
CA PHE A 70 -0.79 -0.17 4.11
C PHE A 70 -1.37 -1.56 3.98
N VAL A 71 -2.47 -1.68 3.25
CA VAL A 71 -3.06 -2.97 2.89
C VAL A 71 -2.93 -3.14 1.39
N THR A 72 -1.97 -3.96 0.98
CA THR A 72 -1.63 -4.15 -0.43
C THR A 72 -1.82 -5.61 -0.86
N ILE A 73 -2.80 -6.28 -0.27
CA ILE A 73 -3.16 -7.65 -0.64
C ILE A 73 -3.72 -7.64 -2.05
N GLY A 74 -3.12 -8.42 -2.94
CA GLY A 74 -3.59 -8.54 -4.31
C GLY A 74 -4.33 -9.84 -4.55
N GLY A 75 -5.33 -9.82 -5.43
CA GLY A 75 -6.01 -11.02 -5.85
C GLY A 75 -7.03 -11.60 -4.88
N ASN A 76 -7.21 -10.99 -3.71
CA ASN A 76 -8.19 -11.45 -2.72
C ASN A 76 -8.80 -10.24 -2.04
N PHE A 77 -9.84 -9.70 -2.65
CA PHE A 77 -10.46 -8.49 -2.14
C PHE A 77 -11.12 -8.71 -0.77
N GLN A 78 -11.70 -9.88 -0.55
CA GLN A 78 -12.33 -10.15 0.75
C GLN A 78 -11.31 -10.05 1.88
N ASN A 79 -10.14 -10.64 1.72
CA ASN A 79 -9.09 -10.54 2.74
C ASN A 79 -8.62 -9.09 2.92
N SER A 80 -8.50 -8.36 1.82
CA SER A 80 -8.12 -6.94 1.87
C SER A 80 -9.16 -6.13 2.65
N LEU A 81 -10.43 -6.36 2.38
CA LEU A 81 -11.53 -5.64 3.04
C LEU A 81 -11.58 -5.97 4.53
N GLU A 82 -11.51 -7.25 4.88
CA GLU A 82 -11.52 -7.68 6.28
C GLU A 82 -10.33 -7.10 7.04
N THR A 83 -9.15 -7.17 6.45
CA THR A 83 -7.94 -6.61 7.06
C THR A 83 -8.09 -5.11 7.29
N THR A 84 -8.59 -4.39 6.29
CA THR A 84 -8.80 -2.94 6.39
C THR A 84 -9.73 -2.61 7.54
N CYS A 85 -10.83 -3.31 7.64
CA CYS A 85 -11.83 -3.11 8.70
C CYS A 85 -11.22 -3.37 10.07
N LEU A 86 -10.52 -4.50 10.23
CA LEU A 86 -9.89 -4.86 11.50
C LEU A 86 -8.83 -3.86 11.93
N LEU A 87 -8.00 -3.40 10.99
CA LEU A 87 -6.97 -2.43 11.32
C LEU A 87 -7.59 -1.15 11.88
N LYS A 88 -8.68 -0.70 11.27
CA LYS A 88 -9.33 0.52 11.74
C LYS A 88 -9.97 0.32 13.11
N GLU A 89 -10.61 -0.82 13.32
CA GLU A 89 -11.20 -1.16 14.61
C GLU A 89 -10.16 -1.27 15.72
N LEU A 90 -8.96 -1.72 15.38
CA LEU A 90 -7.88 -1.87 16.36
C LEU A 90 -7.08 -0.60 16.58
N GLY A 91 -7.53 0.52 16.05
CA GLY A 91 -6.93 1.81 16.32
C GLY A 91 -5.94 2.30 15.28
N GLY A 92 -5.99 1.78 14.06
CA GLY A 92 -5.11 2.25 12.98
C GLY A 92 -5.28 3.74 12.74
N LYS A 93 -4.17 4.48 12.79
CA LYS A 93 -4.20 5.95 12.65
C LYS A 93 -4.48 6.39 11.22
N MET A 94 -3.83 5.74 10.28
CA MET A 94 -4.00 6.03 8.85
C MET A 94 -3.96 4.69 8.12
N VAL A 95 -5.10 4.24 7.64
CA VAL A 95 -5.21 2.96 6.92
C VAL A 95 -5.36 3.27 5.44
N ILE A 96 -4.41 2.82 4.63
CA ILE A 96 -4.39 3.05 3.18
C ILE A 96 -4.46 1.70 2.50
N SER A 97 -5.51 1.47 1.73
CA SER A 97 -5.75 0.17 1.11
C SER A 97 -5.72 0.28 -0.42
N ARG A 98 -5.24 -0.79 -1.06
CA ARG A 98 -5.13 -0.85 -2.50
C ARG A 98 -6.42 -1.37 -3.11
N ALA A 99 -6.91 -0.69 -4.14
CA ALA A 99 -8.01 -1.15 -4.98
C ALA A 99 -7.48 -1.59 -6.34
N GLU A 100 -8.18 -2.55 -6.93
CA GLU A 100 -7.89 -3.02 -8.29
C GLU A 100 -9.10 -2.79 -9.20
N ARG A 101 -10.21 -2.31 -8.65
CA ARG A 101 -11.45 -2.02 -9.39
C ARG A 101 -12.18 -0.85 -8.72
N ASP A 102 -12.95 -0.11 -9.50
CA ASP A 102 -13.70 1.05 -9.00
C ASP A 102 -14.61 0.74 -7.82
N VAL A 103 -15.32 -0.39 -7.89
CA VAL A 103 -16.26 -0.75 -6.82
C VAL A 103 -15.52 -1.07 -5.52
N GLN A 104 -14.32 -1.60 -5.62
CA GLN A 104 -13.51 -1.91 -4.44
C GLN A 104 -13.11 -0.63 -3.69
N GLU A 105 -12.81 0.42 -4.42
CA GLU A 105 -12.47 1.70 -3.82
C GLU A 105 -13.57 2.19 -2.89
N LYS A 106 -14.82 2.11 -3.36
CA LYS A 106 -15.97 2.52 -2.56
C LYS A 106 -16.13 1.66 -1.30
N PHE A 107 -16.01 0.34 -1.45
CA PHE A 107 -16.17 -0.57 -0.30
C PHE A 107 -15.07 -0.35 0.73
N LEU A 108 -13.83 -0.15 0.29
CA LEU A 108 -12.73 0.07 1.21
C LEU A 108 -12.92 1.35 2.00
N LEU A 109 -13.31 2.44 1.34
CA LEU A 109 -13.55 3.71 2.03
C LEU A 109 -14.71 3.62 3.03
N ARG A 110 -15.75 2.87 2.70
CA ARG A 110 -16.90 2.72 3.59
C ARG A 110 -16.62 1.80 4.78
N ASN A 111 -15.59 0.98 4.70
CA ASN A 111 -15.31 -0.03 5.70
C ASN A 111 -13.98 0.18 6.43
N GLY A 112 -13.49 1.40 6.49
CA GLY A 112 -12.40 1.73 7.39
C GLY A 112 -11.15 2.28 6.76
N ALA A 113 -10.98 2.23 5.45
CA ALA A 113 -9.82 2.84 4.83
C ALA A 113 -9.92 4.36 4.91
N ASP A 114 -8.87 5.00 5.38
CA ASP A 114 -8.81 6.45 5.37
C ASP A 114 -8.53 6.96 3.98
N LYS A 115 -7.73 6.22 3.22
CA LYS A 115 -7.41 6.52 1.83
C LYS A 115 -7.32 5.24 1.03
N VAL A 116 -7.52 5.35 -0.27
CA VAL A 116 -7.39 4.22 -1.18
C VAL A 116 -6.40 4.61 -2.27
N VAL A 117 -5.49 3.69 -2.58
CA VAL A 117 -4.63 3.80 -3.75
C VAL A 117 -5.13 2.83 -4.81
N TYR A 118 -5.21 3.30 -6.05
CA TYR A 118 -5.66 2.50 -7.18
C TYR A 118 -4.59 2.66 -8.26
N PRO A 119 -3.52 1.84 -8.19
CA PRO A 119 -2.32 2.09 -8.98
C PRO A 119 -2.56 2.14 -10.49
N GLU A 120 -3.33 1.20 -11.01
CA GLU A 120 -3.58 1.16 -12.45
C GLU A 120 -4.29 2.41 -12.94
N LYS A 121 -5.30 2.86 -12.19
CA LYS A 121 -6.05 4.06 -12.53
C LYS A 121 -5.20 5.32 -12.41
N MET A 122 -4.42 5.40 -11.32
CA MET A 122 -3.57 6.56 -11.07
C MET A 122 -2.46 6.68 -12.10
N VAL A 123 -1.81 5.57 -12.43
CA VAL A 123 -0.74 5.56 -13.41
C VAL A 123 -1.27 5.82 -14.81
N ALA A 124 -2.43 5.26 -15.17
CA ALA A 124 -3.05 5.51 -16.47
C ALA A 124 -3.37 6.99 -16.65
N LYS A 125 -3.92 7.61 -15.62
CA LYS A 125 -4.23 9.04 -15.66
C LYS A 125 -2.96 9.87 -15.80
N TRP A 126 -1.97 9.56 -14.98
CA TRP A 126 -0.69 10.26 -15.01
C TRP A 126 -0.02 10.13 -16.39
N ALA A 127 0.04 8.92 -16.92
CA ALA A 127 0.71 8.67 -18.19
C ALA A 127 -0.02 9.37 -19.35
N THR A 128 -1.35 9.31 -19.33
CA THR A 128 -2.15 9.96 -20.39
C THR A 128 -1.92 11.46 -20.40
N ILE A 129 -2.01 12.10 -19.24
CA ILE A 129 -1.81 13.55 -19.14
C ILE A 129 -0.40 13.92 -19.56
N ARG A 130 0.59 13.21 -19.03
CA ARG A 130 1.98 13.53 -19.30
C ARG A 130 2.32 13.43 -20.78
N TYR A 131 1.94 12.35 -21.40
CA TYR A 131 2.37 12.11 -22.80
C TYR A 131 1.52 12.85 -23.82
N THR A 132 0.23 13.07 -23.55
CA THR A 132 -0.57 13.91 -24.44
C THR A 132 -0.18 15.37 -24.34
N CYS A 133 0.10 15.87 -23.14
CA CYS A 133 0.55 17.24 -22.97
C CYS A 133 1.91 17.48 -23.62
N LEU A 134 2.82 16.51 -23.54
CA LEU A 134 4.11 16.61 -24.19
C LEU A 134 3.98 16.71 -25.71
N LEU A 135 3.01 15.99 -26.30
CA LEU A 135 2.78 16.06 -27.72
C LEU A 135 2.31 17.43 -28.16
N TYR A 136 1.55 18.11 -27.31
CA TYR A 136 1.04 19.44 -27.64
C TYR A 136 2.04 20.55 -27.34
N THR A 137 2.85 20.38 -26.31
CA THR A 137 3.74 21.44 -25.87
C THR A 137 5.13 21.30 -26.46
N SER A 138 5.35 20.25 -27.13
CA SER A 138 6.63 20.06 -27.69
C SER A 138 6.88 21.02 -28.78
N PRO A 139 7.56 21.55 -28.91
CA PRO A 139 8.48 21.94 -29.45
C PRO A 139 9.01 22.94 -29.03
N SER A 140 9.01 23.02 -28.69
CA SER A 140 9.66 23.96 -28.40
C SER A 140 10.64 23.80 -27.66
N PRO A 141 11.41 23.77 -27.89
CA PRO A 141 12.34 23.43 -27.02
C PRO A 141 12.52 24.35 -25.96
N ARG A 142 12.07 24.51 -25.74
CA ARG A 142 12.10 25.05 -24.74
C ARG A 142 11.50 24.98 -24.03
N ASP A 143 11.06 24.89 -24.18
CA ASP A 143 10.33 24.82 -23.43
C ASP A 143 10.43 23.73 -22.88
N ARG A 144 10.94 23.03 -23.26
CA ARG A 144 11.06 22.18 -22.71
C ARG A 144 11.74 22.05 -21.78
N GLN A 145 11.98 22.46 -21.74
CA GLN A 145 12.25 22.61 -20.78
C GLN A 145 12.05 23.18 -20.13
N LYS A 146 11.78 23.39 -20.39
CA LYS A 146 11.43 24.06 -19.63
C LYS A 146 10.78 23.89 -18.97
#